data_a27b46fae7778125a9e74334c080c720
#
_entry.id   a27b46fae7778125a9e74334c080c720
#
_cell.length_a   1.000
_cell.length_b   1.000
_cell.length_c   1.000
_cell.angle_alpha   90.00
_cell.angle_beta   90.00
_cell.angle_gamma   90.00
#
_symmetry.space_group_name_H-M   'P 1'
#
loop_
_entity.id
_entity.type
_entity.pdbx_description
1 polymer ?
#
loop_
_entity_poly.entity_id
_entity_poly.type
_entity_poly.pdbx_seq_one_letter_code
_entity_poly.pdbx_strand_id
1 'polypeptide(L)'
;MNNAQVEHERFLAAFNQNSEHFRSLNSLMWQVPLIAMTLTGGLWFGVSTTPTSKFIQVCLLGLAAFGNLSLLIALSRIRFIMARYLKWFESNYQSGFVKAEGDGRLRGDGLFTGKRTVQRVFQAVMAAAATISAILLIVTGVEMYLASRANIGAIGYYDRHATELADAYETVTFERAHPELVAPLAGKTALRILDVGAGTGRDAVWAAARGHIVSATEPSGKMLQLARSFHPSAKVSWLSDSLPALAKINDEQFELIILSAVWMHISPKDRADALHRLERLLSPSGVIYLTLRLGPPDEARELYNVSFEELQGLAGQVGLSATILSEGPDLLLRNGIRWKRVMLVREGEKAALFQETP
;
A
#
# COMPACT_ATOMS: atom_id res chain seq x y z
N MET A 1 -16.15 -59.28 52.78
CA MET A 1 -15.09 -59.14 51.76
C MET A 1 -13.79 -58.83 52.47
N ASN A 2 -12.72 -59.57 52.10
CA ASN A 2 -11.37 -59.37 52.65
C ASN A 2 -10.83 -57.99 52.12
N ASN A 3 -10.10 -57.22 52.93
CA ASN A 3 -9.51 -55.88 52.50
C ASN A 3 -8.75 -55.98 51.17
N ALA A 4 -8.05 -57.11 50.91
CA ALA A 4 -7.35 -57.38 49.66
C ALA A 4 -8.30 -57.45 48.44
N GLN A 5 -9.50 -57.96 48.58
CA GLN A 5 -10.51 -57.99 47.50
C GLN A 5 -11.07 -56.60 47.21
N VAL A 6 -11.32 -55.81 48.24
CA VAL A 6 -11.79 -54.42 48.07
C VAL A 6 -10.73 -53.54 47.37
N GLU A 7 -9.46 -53.69 47.74
CA GLU A 7 -8.36 -52.99 47.08
C GLU A 7 -8.19 -53.38 45.61
N HIS A 8 -8.34 -54.68 45.32
CA HIS A 8 -8.27 -55.19 43.94
C HIS A 8 -9.44 -54.64 43.07
N GLU A 9 -10.64 -54.66 43.59
CA GLU A 9 -11.81 -54.08 42.88
C GLU A 9 -11.64 -52.58 42.62
N ARG A 10 -11.15 -51.82 43.60
CA ARG A 10 -10.85 -50.38 43.42
C ARG A 10 -9.76 -50.15 42.36
N PHE A 11 -8.74 -50.97 42.36
CA PHE A 11 -7.68 -50.93 41.34
C PHE A 11 -8.24 -51.21 39.96
N LEU A 12 -9.03 -52.25 39.76
CA LEU A 12 -9.66 -52.58 38.46
C LEU A 12 -10.60 -51.46 37.99
N ALA A 13 -11.37 -50.88 38.88
CA ALA A 13 -12.23 -49.73 38.53
C ALA A 13 -11.42 -48.52 38.05
N ALA A 14 -10.34 -48.17 38.76
CA ALA A 14 -9.46 -47.10 38.37
C ALA A 14 -8.73 -47.39 37.04
N PHE A 15 -8.29 -48.62 36.82
CA PHE A 15 -7.65 -49.04 35.59
C PHE A 15 -8.59 -48.93 34.39
N ASN A 16 -9.83 -49.42 34.51
CA ASN A 16 -10.82 -49.32 33.45
C ASN A 16 -11.15 -47.89 33.12
N GLN A 17 -11.39 -47.04 34.13
CA GLN A 17 -11.66 -45.61 33.96
C GLN A 17 -10.49 -44.89 33.27
N ASN A 18 -9.25 -45.12 33.71
CA ASN A 18 -8.06 -44.51 33.12
C ASN A 18 -7.85 -44.96 31.66
N SER A 19 -8.16 -46.23 31.36
CA SER A 19 -8.08 -46.78 30.01
C SER A 19 -9.11 -46.17 29.06
N GLU A 20 -10.32 -45.94 29.52
CA GLU A 20 -11.37 -45.26 28.76
C GLU A 20 -11.00 -43.78 28.48
N HIS A 21 -10.53 -43.08 29.49
CA HIS A 21 -10.08 -41.67 29.33
C HIS A 21 -8.90 -41.60 28.34
N PHE A 22 -7.94 -42.52 28.45
CA PHE A 22 -6.80 -42.55 27.51
C PHE A 22 -7.26 -42.80 26.07
N ARG A 23 -8.19 -43.74 25.83
CA ARG A 23 -8.75 -44.02 24.49
C ARG A 23 -9.48 -42.81 23.93
N SER A 24 -10.28 -42.11 24.76
CA SER A 24 -10.97 -40.88 24.39
C SER A 24 -9.97 -39.77 23.97
N LEU A 25 -8.94 -39.55 24.78
CA LEU A 25 -7.90 -38.58 24.49
C LEU A 25 -7.11 -38.95 23.22
N ASN A 26 -6.85 -40.23 23.00
CA ASN A 26 -6.19 -40.71 21.79
C ASN A 26 -7.02 -40.41 20.52
N SER A 27 -8.35 -40.64 20.59
CA SER A 27 -9.26 -40.26 19.50
C SER A 27 -9.23 -38.76 19.19
N LEU A 28 -9.31 -37.92 20.22
CA LEU A 28 -9.25 -36.48 20.08
C LEU A 28 -7.89 -36.01 19.49
N MET A 29 -6.79 -36.69 19.86
CA MET A 29 -5.46 -36.37 19.32
C MET A 29 -5.38 -36.48 17.79
N TRP A 30 -6.12 -37.42 17.18
CA TRP A 30 -6.19 -37.57 15.74
C TRP A 30 -7.20 -36.65 15.05
N GLN A 31 -8.27 -36.24 15.78
CA GLN A 31 -9.31 -35.35 15.24
C GLN A 31 -8.83 -33.93 15.15
N VAL A 32 -8.05 -33.45 16.13
CA VAL A 32 -7.59 -32.04 16.17
C VAL A 32 -6.84 -31.61 14.90
N PRO A 33 -5.83 -32.34 14.39
CA PRO A 33 -5.17 -31.96 13.14
C PRO A 33 -6.11 -31.95 11.93
N LEU A 34 -7.05 -32.89 11.86
CA LEU A 34 -8.03 -32.95 10.78
C LEU A 34 -8.92 -31.74 10.78
N ILE A 35 -9.44 -31.34 11.95
CA ILE A 35 -10.25 -30.10 12.10
C ILE A 35 -9.43 -28.88 11.70
N ALA A 36 -8.17 -28.78 12.14
CA ALA A 36 -7.29 -27.68 11.81
C ALA A 36 -7.08 -27.52 10.29
N MET A 37 -6.80 -28.64 9.61
CA MET A 37 -6.57 -28.65 8.15
C MET A 37 -7.84 -28.27 7.38
N THR A 38 -9.00 -28.83 7.76
CA THR A 38 -10.28 -28.54 7.12
C THR A 38 -10.69 -27.09 7.31
N LEU A 39 -10.60 -26.57 8.54
CA LEU A 39 -10.94 -25.19 8.85
C LEU A 39 -10.02 -24.21 8.08
N THR A 40 -8.71 -24.45 8.13
CA THR A 40 -7.75 -23.56 7.45
C THR A 40 -7.94 -23.59 5.94
N GLY A 41 -8.09 -24.78 5.35
CA GLY A 41 -8.33 -24.91 3.91
C GLY A 41 -9.61 -24.21 3.46
N GLY A 42 -10.71 -24.34 4.22
CA GLY A 42 -11.96 -23.64 3.95
C GLY A 42 -11.84 -22.12 4.05
N LEU A 43 -11.16 -21.61 5.08
CA LEU A 43 -10.93 -20.18 5.27
C LEU A 43 -10.02 -19.59 4.17
N TRP A 44 -8.93 -20.27 3.81
CA TRP A 44 -8.05 -19.85 2.72
C TRP A 44 -8.75 -19.87 1.36
N PHE A 45 -9.58 -20.91 1.12
CA PHE A 45 -10.41 -20.97 -0.07
C PHE A 45 -11.37 -19.77 -0.15
N GLY A 46 -12.03 -19.42 0.96
CA GLY A 46 -12.89 -18.24 1.04
C GLY A 46 -12.15 -16.92 0.74
N VAL A 47 -10.89 -16.80 1.17
CA VAL A 47 -10.05 -15.62 0.86
C VAL A 47 -9.69 -15.55 -0.63
N SER A 48 -9.44 -16.70 -1.28
CA SER A 48 -8.91 -16.76 -2.64
C SER A 48 -9.97 -16.71 -3.75
N THR A 49 -11.18 -17.19 -3.48
CA THR A 49 -12.20 -17.40 -4.54
C THR A 49 -13.30 -16.36 -4.57
N THR A 50 -13.51 -15.64 -3.48
CA THR A 50 -14.58 -14.62 -3.41
C THR A 50 -13.99 -13.22 -3.55
N PRO A 51 -14.58 -12.33 -4.38
CA PRO A 51 -14.24 -10.90 -4.39
C PRO A 51 -14.75 -10.22 -3.11
N THR A 52 -14.29 -10.74 -1.97
CA THR A 52 -14.66 -10.24 -0.64
C THR A 52 -13.95 -8.93 -0.35
N SER A 53 -14.60 -8.07 0.41
CA SER A 53 -13.95 -6.86 0.90
C SER A 53 -12.65 -7.21 1.67
N LYS A 54 -11.66 -6.34 1.62
CA LYS A 54 -10.39 -6.52 2.36
C LYS A 54 -10.63 -6.76 3.86
N PHE A 55 -11.67 -6.15 4.43
CA PHE A 55 -12.07 -6.37 5.81
C PHE A 55 -12.44 -7.83 6.09
N ILE A 56 -13.26 -8.44 5.21
CA ILE A 56 -13.64 -9.86 5.35
C ILE A 56 -12.41 -10.76 5.22
N GLN A 57 -11.50 -10.47 4.28
CA GLN A 57 -10.22 -11.20 4.15
C GLN A 57 -9.40 -11.16 5.43
N VAL A 58 -9.27 -10.00 6.06
CA VAL A 58 -8.59 -9.83 7.37
C VAL A 58 -9.25 -10.69 8.45
N CYS A 59 -10.59 -10.68 8.53
CA CYS A 59 -11.32 -11.49 9.50
C CYS A 59 -11.11 -13.00 9.29
N LEU A 60 -11.14 -13.48 8.04
CA LEU A 60 -10.94 -14.90 7.72
C LEU A 60 -9.52 -15.35 8.03
N LEU A 61 -8.51 -14.55 7.69
CA LEU A 61 -7.10 -14.84 8.00
C LEU A 61 -6.83 -14.81 9.51
N GLY A 62 -7.43 -13.86 10.22
CA GLY A 62 -7.36 -13.78 11.68
C GLY A 62 -7.96 -15.02 12.35
N LEU A 63 -9.12 -15.49 11.87
CA LEU A 63 -9.76 -16.69 12.36
C LEU A 63 -8.92 -17.95 12.07
N ALA A 64 -8.29 -18.03 10.88
CA ALA A 64 -7.39 -19.12 10.53
C ALA A 64 -6.14 -19.16 11.44
N ALA A 65 -5.51 -18.01 11.68
CA ALA A 65 -4.33 -17.92 12.54
C ALA A 65 -4.66 -18.29 13.99
N PHE A 66 -5.70 -17.69 14.55
CA PHE A 66 -6.14 -17.93 15.94
C PHE A 66 -6.63 -19.35 16.13
N GLY A 67 -7.43 -19.89 15.18
CA GLY A 67 -7.95 -21.24 15.23
C GLY A 67 -6.82 -22.29 15.25
N ASN A 68 -5.84 -22.16 14.36
CA ASN A 68 -4.68 -23.08 14.35
C ASN A 68 -3.85 -22.99 15.63
N LEU A 69 -3.62 -21.78 16.16
CA LEU A 69 -2.89 -21.62 17.42
C LEU A 69 -3.64 -22.27 18.59
N SER A 70 -4.95 -22.04 18.68
CA SER A 70 -5.80 -22.65 19.72
C SER A 70 -5.80 -24.17 19.67
N LEU A 71 -5.93 -24.74 18.47
CA LEU A 71 -5.88 -26.19 18.25
C LEU A 71 -4.49 -26.78 18.55
N LEU A 72 -3.41 -26.07 18.25
CA LEU A 72 -2.04 -26.44 18.61
C LEU A 72 -1.86 -26.51 20.13
N ILE A 73 -2.39 -25.53 20.86
CA ILE A 73 -2.38 -25.54 22.33
C ILE A 73 -3.19 -26.72 22.87
N ALA A 74 -4.40 -26.96 22.32
CA ALA A 74 -5.24 -28.09 22.71
C ALA A 74 -4.54 -29.43 22.48
N LEU A 75 -3.93 -29.64 21.32
CA LEU A 75 -3.17 -30.85 21.00
C LEU A 75 -2.01 -31.05 21.97
N SER A 76 -1.29 -29.98 22.30
CA SER A 76 -0.19 -30.05 23.27
C SER A 76 -0.68 -30.41 24.67
N ARG A 77 -1.85 -29.90 25.08
CA ARG A 77 -2.47 -30.19 26.36
C ARG A 77 -2.96 -31.67 26.44
N ILE A 78 -3.65 -32.13 25.41
CA ILE A 78 -4.11 -33.53 25.30
C ILE A 78 -2.93 -34.48 25.51
N ARG A 79 -1.81 -34.23 24.84
CA ARG A 79 -0.61 -35.07 24.96
C ARG A 79 0.03 -35.02 26.32
N PHE A 80 0.10 -33.86 26.94
CA PHE A 80 0.63 -33.76 28.31
C PHE A 80 -0.18 -34.64 29.26
N ILE A 81 -1.51 -34.67 29.11
CA ILE A 81 -2.39 -35.48 29.93
C ILE A 81 -2.18 -36.98 29.59
N MET A 82 -2.13 -37.36 28.30
CA MET A 82 -1.89 -38.75 27.88
C MET A 82 -0.54 -39.29 28.41
N ALA A 83 0.51 -38.48 28.39
CA ALA A 83 1.80 -38.88 28.95
C ALA A 83 1.74 -39.19 30.46
N ARG A 84 0.86 -38.50 31.21
CA ARG A 84 0.61 -38.82 32.62
C ARG A 84 -0.14 -40.16 32.81
N TYR A 85 -1.11 -40.43 31.95
CA TYR A 85 -1.77 -41.75 31.96
C TYR A 85 -0.81 -42.90 31.64
N LEU A 86 0.03 -42.73 30.62
CA LEU A 86 1.05 -43.73 30.28
C LEU A 86 2.00 -44.00 31.44
N LYS A 87 2.47 -42.93 32.09
CA LYS A 87 3.33 -43.06 33.27
C LYS A 87 2.61 -43.78 34.42
N TRP A 88 1.31 -43.54 34.63
CA TRP A 88 0.51 -44.21 35.64
C TRP A 88 0.35 -45.69 35.30
N PHE A 89 0.07 -46.06 34.04
CA PHE A 89 0.02 -47.48 33.61
C PHE A 89 1.36 -48.17 33.82
N GLU A 90 2.47 -47.55 33.43
CA GLU A 90 3.82 -48.12 33.65
C GLU A 90 4.14 -48.37 35.11
N SER A 91 3.73 -47.53 36.03
CA SER A 91 4.02 -47.62 37.46
C SER A 91 3.10 -48.64 38.19
N ASN A 92 1.92 -48.92 37.66
CA ASN A 92 0.91 -49.75 38.36
C ASN A 92 0.68 -51.12 37.72
N TYR A 93 1.37 -51.45 36.61
CA TYR A 93 1.18 -52.72 35.91
C TYR A 93 2.50 -53.42 35.65
N GLN A 94 2.81 -54.41 36.50
CA GLN A 94 4.13 -55.12 36.49
C GLN A 94 4.23 -56.23 35.45
N SER A 95 3.13 -56.75 34.86
CA SER A 95 3.17 -57.83 33.88
C SER A 95 2.07 -57.74 32.84
N GLY A 96 2.40 -57.90 31.55
CA GLY A 96 1.46 -57.96 30.44
C GLY A 96 1.20 -56.67 29.68
N PHE A 97 1.76 -55.53 30.07
CA PHE A 97 1.69 -54.33 29.26
C PHE A 97 2.70 -54.40 28.11
N VAL A 98 2.20 -54.41 26.87
CA VAL A 98 3.07 -54.38 25.71
C VAL A 98 3.71 -52.99 25.67
N LYS A 99 4.95 -52.89 26.15
CA LYS A 99 5.74 -51.69 25.92
C LYS A 99 5.91 -51.52 24.42
N ALA A 100 5.56 -50.35 23.90
CA ALA A 100 5.86 -49.97 22.50
C ALA A 100 7.37 -49.86 22.24
N GLU A 101 8.20 -50.09 23.23
CA GLU A 101 9.63 -50.36 23.11
C GLU A 101 9.77 -51.80 22.60
N GLY A 102 9.60 -51.95 21.29
CA GLY A 102 9.93 -53.18 20.60
C GLY A 102 11.37 -53.55 20.89
N ASP A 103 11.57 -54.85 21.17
CA ASP A 103 12.80 -55.58 21.06
C ASP A 103 13.70 -54.95 20.00
N GLY A 104 14.76 -54.30 20.40
CA GLY A 104 15.85 -53.58 19.71
C GLY A 104 16.03 -53.60 18.19
N ARG A 105 15.10 -54.18 17.44
CA ARG A 105 15.15 -54.37 15.98
C ARG A 105 14.42 -53.28 15.15
N LEU A 106 13.62 -52.44 15.80
CA LEU A 106 13.08 -51.21 15.14
C LEU A 106 13.92 -49.99 15.51
N ARG A 107 15.21 -50.11 15.28
CA ARG A 107 16.17 -49.00 15.36
C ARG A 107 15.98 -48.09 14.16
N GLY A 108 14.98 -47.24 14.21
CA GLY A 108 14.73 -46.18 13.25
C GLY A 108 14.75 -44.84 13.96
N ASP A 109 15.93 -44.34 14.31
CA ASP A 109 16.13 -42.96 14.70
C ASP A 109 16.06 -42.00 13.47
N GLY A 110 15.47 -42.47 12.39
CA GLY A 110 15.21 -41.66 11.19
C GLY A 110 14.15 -40.60 11.43
N LEU A 111 14.23 -39.56 10.62
CA LEU A 111 13.29 -38.42 10.65
C LEU A 111 11.82 -38.85 10.63
N PHE A 112 11.50 -40.04 10.08
CA PHE A 112 10.14 -40.58 9.89
C PHE A 112 9.77 -41.76 10.81
N THR A 113 10.69 -42.27 11.60
CA THR A 113 10.49 -43.53 12.40
C THR A 113 10.53 -43.29 13.91
N GLY A 114 10.79 -42.09 14.38
CA GLY A 114 10.88 -41.79 15.81
C GLY A 114 9.52 -41.78 16.51
N LYS A 115 9.47 -42.17 17.77
CA LYS A 115 8.28 -42.27 18.66
C LYS A 115 7.35 -41.01 18.67
N ARG A 116 7.80 -39.88 18.12
CA ARG A 116 7.07 -38.61 18.14
C ARG A 116 6.94 -37.96 16.76
N THR A 117 7.31 -38.65 15.68
CA THR A 117 7.46 -38.08 14.34
C THR A 117 6.14 -37.59 13.78
N VAL A 118 5.12 -38.42 13.72
CA VAL A 118 3.81 -38.06 13.12
C VAL A 118 3.23 -36.81 13.78
N GLN A 119 3.33 -36.73 15.08
CA GLN A 119 2.81 -35.62 15.83
C GLN A 119 3.64 -34.35 15.66
N ARG A 120 4.99 -34.46 15.67
CA ARG A 120 5.84 -33.27 15.37
C ARG A 120 5.52 -32.72 13.98
N VAL A 121 5.23 -33.60 13.03
CA VAL A 121 4.77 -33.19 11.68
C VAL A 121 3.45 -32.45 11.77
N PHE A 122 2.43 -32.96 12.46
CA PHE A 122 1.16 -32.25 12.63
C PHE A 122 1.31 -30.91 13.36
N GLN A 123 2.11 -30.88 14.41
CA GLN A 123 2.39 -29.63 15.12
C GLN A 123 3.12 -28.61 14.22
N ALA A 124 4.09 -29.06 13.42
CA ALA A 124 4.80 -28.23 12.47
C ALA A 124 3.88 -27.69 11.37
N VAL A 125 3.00 -28.52 10.82
CA VAL A 125 2.01 -28.11 9.80
C VAL A 125 1.05 -27.07 10.37
N MET A 126 0.50 -27.30 11.57
CA MET A 126 -0.42 -26.37 12.21
C MET A 126 0.28 -25.04 12.57
N ALA A 127 1.52 -25.09 13.06
CA ALA A 127 2.32 -23.91 13.34
C ALA A 127 2.64 -23.14 12.05
N ALA A 128 3.00 -23.84 10.97
CA ALA A 128 3.22 -23.21 9.67
C ALA A 128 1.95 -22.55 9.14
N ALA A 129 0.80 -23.21 9.21
CA ALA A 129 -0.49 -22.66 8.80
C ALA A 129 -0.87 -21.41 9.61
N ALA A 130 -0.67 -21.42 10.93
CA ALA A 130 -0.88 -20.26 11.79
C ALA A 130 0.05 -19.09 11.39
N THR A 131 1.33 -19.38 11.17
CA THR A 131 2.33 -18.37 10.79
C THR A 131 2.03 -17.76 9.42
N ILE A 132 1.71 -18.56 8.42
CA ILE A 132 1.35 -18.10 7.08
C ILE A 132 0.09 -17.22 7.15
N SER A 133 -0.95 -17.66 7.87
CA SER A 133 -2.17 -16.88 8.06
C SER A 133 -1.89 -15.54 8.76
N ALA A 134 -1.00 -15.51 9.75
CA ALA A 134 -0.61 -14.28 10.44
C ALA A 134 0.18 -13.32 9.53
N ILE A 135 1.09 -13.85 8.71
CA ILE A 135 1.84 -13.05 7.72
C ILE A 135 0.87 -12.43 6.70
N LEU A 136 -0.03 -13.24 6.14
CA LEU A 136 -1.04 -12.75 5.19
C LEU A 136 -1.96 -11.70 5.83
N LEU A 137 -2.35 -11.90 7.08
CA LEU A 137 -3.15 -10.93 7.86
C LEU A 137 -2.41 -9.59 7.98
N ILE A 138 -1.13 -9.62 8.34
CA ILE A 138 -0.29 -8.41 8.46
C ILE A 138 -0.18 -7.71 7.10
N VAL A 139 0.14 -8.45 6.04
CA VAL A 139 0.28 -7.88 4.68
C VAL A 139 -1.02 -7.22 4.24
N THR A 140 -2.16 -7.91 4.36
CA THR A 140 -3.48 -7.36 4.00
C THR A 140 -3.86 -6.16 4.86
N GLY A 141 -3.54 -6.19 6.16
CA GLY A 141 -3.76 -5.07 7.08
C GLY A 141 -2.91 -3.85 6.72
N VAL A 142 -1.65 -4.05 6.36
CA VAL A 142 -0.77 -2.97 5.88
C VAL A 142 -1.29 -2.39 4.56
N GLU A 143 -1.70 -3.23 3.60
CA GLU A 143 -2.32 -2.75 2.35
C GLU A 143 -3.58 -1.91 2.62
N MET A 144 -4.46 -2.35 3.54
CA MET A 144 -5.64 -1.57 3.93
C MET A 144 -5.27 -0.24 4.58
N TYR A 145 -4.27 -0.24 5.46
CA TYR A 145 -3.80 0.97 6.13
C TYR A 145 -3.20 1.96 5.12
N LEU A 146 -2.37 1.49 4.19
CA LEU A 146 -1.79 2.32 3.14
C LEU A 146 -2.87 2.85 2.17
N ALA A 147 -3.82 2.00 1.77
CA ALA A 147 -4.97 2.43 0.95
C ALA A 147 -5.87 3.44 1.69
N SER A 148 -6.08 3.27 3.00
CA SER A 148 -6.80 4.23 3.83
C SER A 148 -6.08 5.59 3.89
N ARG A 149 -4.75 5.58 4.02
CA ARG A 149 -3.95 6.81 3.99
C ARG A 149 -3.94 7.47 2.63
N ALA A 150 -3.88 6.70 1.54
CA ALA A 150 -3.98 7.23 0.18
C ALA A 150 -5.36 7.86 -0.11
N ASN A 151 -6.42 7.42 0.60
CA ASN A 151 -7.76 8.02 0.51
C ASN A 151 -7.99 9.22 1.45
N ILE A 152 -7.01 9.59 2.28
CA ILE A 152 -7.04 10.77 3.13
C ILE A 152 -6.20 11.84 2.44
N GLY A 153 -6.67 13.09 2.43
CA GLY A 153 -5.94 14.19 1.85
C GLY A 153 -6.30 14.53 0.40
N ALA A 154 -5.48 15.37 -0.22
CA ALA A 154 -5.70 15.86 -1.57
C ALA A 154 -5.90 14.73 -2.59
N ILE A 155 -5.00 13.75 -2.62
CA ILE A 155 -5.07 12.63 -3.58
C ILE A 155 -6.38 11.86 -3.44
N GLY A 156 -6.78 11.54 -2.22
CA GLY A 156 -8.05 10.85 -1.97
C GLY A 156 -9.29 11.68 -2.33
N TYR A 157 -9.22 12.99 -2.16
CA TYR A 157 -10.27 13.89 -2.63
C TYR A 157 -10.39 13.82 -4.16
N TYR A 158 -9.27 13.97 -4.88
CA TYR A 158 -9.25 13.91 -6.34
C TYR A 158 -9.68 12.55 -6.88
N ASP A 159 -9.32 11.44 -6.24
CA ASP A 159 -9.79 10.11 -6.63
C ASP A 159 -11.32 9.96 -6.50
N ARG A 160 -11.91 10.49 -5.43
CA ARG A 160 -13.36 10.39 -5.20
C ARG A 160 -14.20 11.27 -6.14
N HIS A 161 -13.68 12.45 -6.51
CA HIS A 161 -14.39 13.44 -7.33
C HIS A 161 -13.84 13.52 -8.76
N ALA A 162 -13.06 12.53 -9.18
CA ALA A 162 -12.30 12.58 -10.42
C ALA A 162 -13.17 12.89 -11.64
N THR A 163 -14.32 12.24 -11.81
CA THR A 163 -15.20 12.43 -12.98
C THR A 163 -15.77 13.84 -13.01
N GLU A 164 -16.34 14.31 -11.89
CA GLU A 164 -16.94 15.64 -11.79
C GLU A 164 -15.90 16.76 -12.04
N LEU A 165 -14.71 16.59 -11.45
CA LEU A 165 -13.62 17.57 -11.61
C LEU A 165 -13.05 17.54 -13.03
N ALA A 166 -12.96 16.37 -13.66
CA ALA A 166 -12.47 16.23 -15.00
C ALA A 166 -13.38 16.93 -16.01
N ASP A 167 -14.69 16.73 -15.92
CA ASP A 167 -15.66 17.42 -16.76
C ASP A 167 -15.52 18.96 -16.67
N ALA A 168 -15.34 19.47 -15.43
CA ALA A 168 -15.14 20.90 -15.22
C ALA A 168 -13.78 21.39 -15.78
N TYR A 169 -12.70 20.62 -15.62
CA TYR A 169 -11.36 21.02 -16.06
C TYR A 169 -11.22 21.04 -17.59
N GLU A 170 -11.87 20.12 -18.28
CA GLU A 170 -11.88 20.05 -19.75
C GLU A 170 -12.66 21.20 -20.41
N THR A 171 -13.47 21.95 -19.65
CA THR A 171 -14.12 23.19 -20.18
C THR A 171 -13.15 24.35 -20.39
N VAL A 172 -11.94 24.26 -19.82
CA VAL A 172 -10.93 25.31 -19.87
C VAL A 172 -9.82 24.89 -20.81
N THR A 173 -9.62 25.59 -21.93
CA THR A 173 -8.52 25.30 -22.86
C THR A 173 -7.16 25.77 -22.31
N PHE A 174 -6.07 25.21 -22.83
CA PHE A 174 -4.71 25.62 -22.49
C PHE A 174 -4.49 27.12 -22.69
N GLU A 175 -4.94 27.64 -23.82
CA GLU A 175 -4.77 29.06 -24.19
C GLU A 175 -5.45 30.01 -23.19
N ARG A 176 -6.59 29.57 -22.64
CA ARG A 176 -7.29 30.36 -21.61
C ARG A 176 -6.60 30.23 -20.25
N ALA A 177 -6.09 29.07 -19.92
CA ALA A 177 -5.42 28.81 -18.65
C ALA A 177 -4.04 29.49 -18.59
N HIS A 178 -3.30 29.41 -19.70
CA HIS A 178 -1.88 29.79 -19.78
C HIS A 178 -1.60 30.70 -20.98
N PRO A 179 -2.26 31.88 -21.12
CA PRO A 179 -2.09 32.77 -22.27
C PRO A 179 -0.64 33.22 -22.45
N GLU A 180 0.14 33.30 -21.37
CA GLU A 180 1.54 33.70 -21.37
C GLU A 180 2.48 32.66 -22.02
N LEU A 181 2.05 31.41 -22.13
CA LEU A 181 2.85 30.34 -22.75
C LEU A 181 2.54 30.15 -24.24
N VAL A 182 1.42 30.67 -24.73
CA VAL A 182 0.98 30.43 -26.12
C VAL A 182 1.98 30.99 -27.14
N ALA A 183 2.32 32.28 -27.05
CA ALA A 183 3.26 32.90 -27.96
C ALA A 183 4.70 32.37 -27.81
N PRO A 184 5.24 32.18 -26.59
CA PRO A 184 6.57 31.60 -26.40
C PRO A 184 6.73 30.19 -26.95
N LEU A 185 5.67 29.37 -26.95
CA LEU A 185 5.68 28.00 -27.49
C LEU A 185 5.36 27.95 -28.99
N ALA A 186 4.82 29.03 -29.55
CA ALA A 186 4.46 29.07 -30.96
C ALA A 186 5.73 28.91 -31.86
N GLY A 187 5.66 28.00 -32.83
CA GLY A 187 6.76 27.74 -33.75
C GLY A 187 7.95 26.97 -33.16
N LYS A 188 7.96 26.68 -31.87
CA LYS A 188 8.94 25.80 -31.24
C LYS A 188 8.46 24.33 -31.24
N THR A 189 9.37 23.42 -31.44
CA THR A 189 9.11 21.96 -31.42
C THR A 189 10.20 21.25 -30.65
N ALA A 190 9.91 19.99 -30.26
CA ALA A 190 10.86 19.09 -29.61
C ALA A 190 11.42 19.59 -28.25
N LEU A 191 10.78 20.56 -27.60
CA LEU A 191 11.11 20.92 -26.22
C LEU A 191 10.71 19.77 -25.30
N ARG A 192 11.55 19.50 -24.30
CA ARG A 192 11.23 18.56 -23.22
C ARG A 192 10.40 19.31 -22.17
N ILE A 193 9.17 18.91 -22.01
CA ILE A 193 8.21 19.55 -21.10
C ILE A 193 7.80 18.57 -20.03
N LEU A 194 7.83 19.00 -18.77
CA LEU A 194 7.29 18.27 -17.63
C LEU A 194 6.02 18.97 -17.14
N ASP A 195 4.91 18.25 -17.16
CA ASP A 195 3.64 18.68 -16.55
C ASP A 195 3.47 17.99 -15.20
N VAL A 196 3.57 18.75 -14.12
CA VAL A 196 3.50 18.24 -12.74
C VAL A 196 2.10 18.42 -12.18
N GLY A 197 1.45 17.32 -11.78
CA GLY A 197 0.06 17.33 -11.35
C GLY A 197 -0.88 17.57 -12.53
N ALA A 198 -0.70 16.79 -13.59
CA ALA A 198 -1.34 17.01 -14.90
C ALA A 198 -2.87 16.88 -14.88
N GLY A 199 -3.47 16.30 -13.83
CA GLY A 199 -4.92 16.12 -13.72
C GLY A 199 -5.47 15.31 -14.89
N THR A 200 -6.35 15.94 -15.69
CA THR A 200 -6.93 15.33 -16.91
C THR A 200 -5.98 15.28 -18.10
N GLY A 201 -4.81 15.90 -17.98
CA GLY A 201 -3.80 15.92 -19.04
C GLY A 201 -3.93 17.02 -20.08
N ARG A 202 -4.83 17.96 -19.88
CA ARG A 202 -5.08 19.07 -20.81
C ARG A 202 -3.78 19.75 -21.29
N ASP A 203 -2.90 20.13 -20.36
CA ASP A 203 -1.69 20.90 -20.64
C ASP A 203 -0.63 20.03 -21.32
N ALA A 204 -0.44 18.80 -20.83
CA ALA A 204 0.46 17.81 -21.43
C ALA A 204 0.08 17.49 -22.88
N VAL A 205 -1.22 17.24 -23.12
CA VAL A 205 -1.72 16.86 -24.45
C VAL A 205 -1.63 18.02 -25.44
N TRP A 206 -1.93 19.25 -24.99
CA TRP A 206 -1.79 20.44 -25.82
C TRP A 206 -0.34 20.60 -26.31
N ALA A 207 0.64 20.40 -25.43
CA ALA A 207 2.06 20.48 -25.77
C ALA A 207 2.48 19.32 -26.69
N ALA A 208 2.08 18.10 -26.40
CA ALA A 208 2.41 16.93 -27.22
C ALA A 208 1.84 17.01 -28.65
N ALA A 209 0.64 17.59 -28.81
CA ALA A 209 0.02 17.82 -30.11
C ALA A 209 0.81 18.83 -30.98
N ARG A 210 1.68 19.64 -30.36
CA ARG A 210 2.56 20.61 -31.04
C ARG A 210 3.97 20.09 -31.27
N GLY A 211 4.21 18.79 -31.03
CA GLY A 211 5.48 18.15 -31.32
C GLY A 211 6.53 18.24 -30.21
N HIS A 212 6.12 18.64 -29.00
CA HIS A 212 6.99 18.61 -27.83
C HIS A 212 7.12 17.19 -27.24
N ILE A 213 8.21 16.93 -26.53
CA ILE A 213 8.49 15.68 -25.81
C ILE A 213 7.97 15.88 -24.38
N VAL A 214 6.85 15.22 -24.02
CA VAL A 214 6.13 15.53 -22.79
C VAL A 214 6.15 14.34 -21.83
N SER A 215 6.57 14.61 -20.60
CA SER A 215 6.35 13.78 -19.43
C SER A 215 5.31 14.44 -18.54
N ALA A 216 4.36 13.66 -18.02
CA ALA A 216 3.28 14.15 -17.16
C ALA A 216 3.17 13.30 -15.89
N THR A 217 3.17 13.95 -14.73
CA THR A 217 3.01 13.30 -13.45
C THR A 217 1.66 13.63 -12.83
N GLU A 218 0.97 12.63 -12.29
CA GLU A 218 -0.31 12.80 -11.59
C GLU A 218 -0.42 11.76 -10.47
N PRO A 219 -0.53 12.19 -9.19
CA PRO A 219 -0.61 11.25 -8.07
C PRO A 219 -1.97 10.56 -7.93
N SER A 220 -3.09 11.19 -8.37
CA SER A 220 -4.40 10.56 -8.34
C SER A 220 -4.50 9.47 -9.42
N GLY A 221 -4.69 8.22 -9.00
CA GLY A 221 -4.83 7.10 -9.92
C GLY A 221 -6.06 7.22 -10.81
N LYS A 222 -7.14 7.81 -10.30
CA LYS A 222 -8.38 8.04 -11.07
C LYS A 222 -8.23 9.16 -12.09
N MET A 223 -7.61 10.29 -11.71
CA MET A 223 -7.33 11.38 -12.66
C MET A 223 -6.40 10.90 -13.77
N LEU A 224 -5.34 10.17 -13.44
CA LEU A 224 -4.42 9.59 -14.42
C LEU A 224 -5.11 8.59 -15.37
N GLN A 225 -6.06 7.80 -14.86
CA GLN A 225 -6.88 6.92 -15.68
C GLN A 225 -7.76 7.71 -16.66
N LEU A 226 -8.40 8.80 -16.20
CA LEU A 226 -9.21 9.68 -17.02
C LEU A 226 -8.36 10.38 -18.08
N ALA A 227 -7.19 10.93 -17.73
CA ALA A 227 -6.25 11.53 -18.67
C ALA A 227 -5.93 10.59 -19.86
N ARG A 228 -5.61 9.35 -19.56
CA ARG A 228 -5.35 8.33 -20.59
C ARG A 228 -6.58 7.97 -21.42
N SER A 229 -7.77 7.96 -20.81
CA SER A 229 -9.01 7.61 -21.51
C SER A 229 -9.53 8.74 -22.40
N PHE A 230 -9.36 10.00 -21.99
CA PHE A 230 -9.73 11.17 -22.78
C PHE A 230 -8.77 11.39 -23.96
N HIS A 231 -7.51 10.99 -23.79
CA HIS A 231 -6.44 11.27 -24.74
C HIS A 231 -5.67 10.00 -25.17
N PRO A 232 -6.33 8.97 -25.69
CA PRO A 232 -5.72 7.66 -25.95
C PRO A 232 -4.59 7.68 -26.97
N SER A 233 -4.60 8.67 -27.88
CA SER A 233 -3.60 8.83 -28.95
C SER A 233 -2.49 9.83 -28.60
N ALA A 234 -2.52 10.44 -27.40
CA ALA A 234 -1.54 11.46 -27.03
C ALA A 234 -0.17 10.81 -26.77
N LYS A 235 0.87 11.38 -27.38
CA LYS A 235 2.27 10.97 -27.17
C LYS A 235 2.84 11.62 -25.90
N VAL A 236 2.30 11.21 -24.74
CA VAL A 236 2.71 11.69 -23.42
C VAL A 236 3.19 10.52 -22.58
N SER A 237 4.31 10.70 -21.87
CA SER A 237 4.81 9.76 -20.87
C SER A 237 4.06 9.98 -19.55
N TRP A 238 3.06 9.17 -19.28
CA TRP A 238 2.21 9.28 -18.09
C TRP A 238 2.79 8.54 -16.89
N LEU A 239 3.04 9.24 -15.79
CA LEU A 239 3.66 8.71 -14.58
C LEU A 239 2.77 8.98 -13.35
N SER A 240 2.54 7.97 -12.52
CA SER A 240 1.93 8.17 -11.20
C SER A 240 3.03 8.58 -10.22
N ASP A 241 3.18 9.89 -9.99
CA ASP A 241 4.26 10.47 -9.18
C ASP A 241 3.82 11.85 -8.65
N SER A 242 4.53 12.39 -7.65
CA SER A 242 4.21 13.65 -7.00
C SER A 242 5.43 14.38 -6.42
N LEU A 243 5.32 15.70 -6.28
CA LEU A 243 6.20 16.48 -5.41
C LEU A 243 6.00 16.06 -3.93
N PRO A 244 7.04 16.21 -3.09
CA PRO A 244 8.32 16.86 -3.40
C PRO A 244 9.32 15.98 -4.14
N ALA A 245 9.13 14.64 -4.19
CA ALA A 245 10.17 13.70 -4.61
C ALA A 245 10.31 13.59 -6.14
N LEU A 246 9.20 13.50 -6.89
CA LEU A 246 9.19 13.14 -8.33
C LEU A 246 10.15 11.97 -8.60
N ALA A 247 9.99 10.87 -7.85
CA ALA A 247 10.95 9.78 -7.77
C ALA A 247 11.06 8.96 -9.07
N LYS A 248 10.02 9.01 -9.91
CA LYS A 248 9.96 8.30 -11.20
C LYS A 248 10.47 9.14 -12.37
N ILE A 249 10.71 10.44 -12.14
CA ILE A 249 11.40 11.28 -13.11
C ILE A 249 12.90 11.08 -12.90
N ASN A 250 13.55 10.50 -13.90
CA ASN A 250 14.99 10.38 -13.91
C ASN A 250 15.64 11.80 -13.91
N ASP A 251 16.99 11.89 -13.83
CA ASP A 251 17.70 13.17 -13.85
C ASP A 251 17.73 13.79 -15.28
N GLU A 252 16.59 13.71 -15.98
CA GLU A 252 16.36 14.38 -17.25
C GLU A 252 16.13 15.86 -16.99
N GLN A 253 16.61 16.72 -17.92
CA GLN A 253 16.41 18.14 -17.84
C GLN A 253 15.31 18.61 -18.78
N PHE A 254 14.48 19.52 -18.31
CA PHE A 254 13.33 20.06 -19.02
C PHE A 254 13.50 21.54 -19.33
N GLU A 255 13.17 21.95 -20.56
CA GLU A 255 13.14 23.35 -20.96
C GLU A 255 11.93 24.10 -20.39
N LEU A 256 10.85 23.38 -20.10
CA LEU A 256 9.67 23.93 -19.44
C LEU A 256 9.13 22.92 -18.43
N ILE A 257 8.91 23.38 -17.20
CA ILE A 257 8.18 22.65 -16.16
C ILE A 257 6.91 23.42 -15.83
N ILE A 258 5.75 22.79 -15.98
CA ILE A 258 4.44 23.40 -15.71
C ILE A 258 3.88 22.83 -14.40
N LEU A 259 3.45 23.72 -13.50
CA LEU A 259 2.68 23.40 -12.29
C LEU A 259 1.36 24.17 -12.31
N SER A 260 0.38 23.65 -13.02
CA SER A 260 -0.95 24.28 -13.15
C SER A 260 -1.84 23.87 -11.98
N ALA A 261 -2.11 24.80 -11.07
CA ALA A 261 -2.94 24.56 -9.88
C ALA A 261 -2.41 23.46 -8.93
N VAL A 262 -1.09 23.40 -8.74
CA VAL A 262 -0.42 22.37 -7.92
C VAL A 262 0.15 22.93 -6.62
N TRP A 263 0.77 24.11 -6.65
CA TRP A 263 1.60 24.62 -5.55
C TRP A 263 0.88 24.67 -4.20
N MET A 264 -0.41 24.97 -4.18
CA MET A 264 -1.22 25.01 -2.96
C MET A 264 -1.47 23.63 -2.32
N HIS A 265 -1.19 22.52 -3.01
CA HIS A 265 -1.29 21.17 -2.45
C HIS A 265 0.00 20.73 -1.75
N ILE A 266 1.09 21.49 -1.94
CA ILE A 266 2.36 21.17 -1.28
C ILE A 266 2.34 21.78 0.11
N SER A 267 2.53 20.93 1.12
CA SER A 267 2.56 21.40 2.51
C SER A 267 3.70 22.39 2.71
N PRO A 268 3.56 23.43 3.53
CA PRO A 268 4.62 24.45 3.74
C PRO A 268 5.99 23.84 4.08
N LYS A 269 6.02 22.76 4.85
CA LYS A 269 7.27 22.08 5.23
C LYS A 269 7.99 21.38 4.05
N ASP A 270 7.25 21.02 2.99
CA ASP A 270 7.76 20.25 1.85
C ASP A 270 8.08 21.14 0.64
N ARG A 271 7.75 22.46 0.70
CA ARG A 271 7.93 23.41 -0.44
C ARG A 271 9.38 23.65 -0.80
N ALA A 272 10.27 23.71 0.19
CA ALA A 272 11.71 23.87 -0.06
C ALA A 272 12.28 22.66 -0.82
N ASP A 273 11.96 21.45 -0.40
CA ASP A 273 12.40 20.22 -1.05
C ASP A 273 11.81 20.10 -2.45
N ALA A 274 10.53 20.51 -2.63
CA ALA A 274 9.89 20.54 -3.93
C ALA A 274 10.61 21.49 -4.92
N LEU A 275 10.95 22.70 -4.49
CA LEU A 275 11.71 23.63 -5.34
C LEU A 275 13.11 23.13 -5.65
N HIS A 276 13.79 22.54 -4.68
CA HIS A 276 15.11 21.94 -4.91
C HIS A 276 15.05 20.83 -5.96
N ARG A 277 14.00 19.99 -5.91
CA ARG A 277 13.80 18.95 -6.93
C ARG A 277 13.51 19.53 -8.32
N LEU A 278 12.64 20.54 -8.40
CA LEU A 278 12.29 21.20 -9.66
C LEU A 278 13.51 21.89 -10.28
N GLU A 279 14.32 22.57 -9.46
CA GLU A 279 15.57 23.21 -9.90
C GLU A 279 16.53 22.20 -10.53
N ARG A 280 16.73 21.03 -9.92
CA ARG A 280 17.58 19.96 -10.47
C ARG A 280 17.08 19.40 -11.80
N LEU A 281 15.77 19.42 -12.04
CA LEU A 281 15.14 18.97 -13.28
C LEU A 281 15.11 20.05 -14.37
N LEU A 282 15.44 21.30 -14.02
CA LEU A 282 15.40 22.41 -14.95
C LEU A 282 16.67 22.46 -15.81
N SER A 283 16.52 22.58 -17.12
CA SER A 283 17.66 22.84 -18.03
C SER A 283 18.29 24.21 -17.73
N PRO A 284 19.53 24.49 -18.13
CA PRO A 284 20.22 25.77 -17.79
C PRO A 284 19.39 27.02 -18.10
N SER A 285 18.80 27.12 -19.27
CA SER A 285 17.95 28.22 -19.69
C SER A 285 16.45 27.89 -19.64
N GLY A 286 16.09 26.88 -18.89
CA GLY A 286 14.70 26.40 -18.73
C GLY A 286 13.86 27.34 -17.85
N VAL A 287 12.56 27.08 -17.89
CA VAL A 287 11.55 27.87 -17.17
C VAL A 287 10.68 26.93 -16.33
N ILE A 288 10.46 27.25 -15.07
CA ILE A 288 9.35 26.73 -14.29
C ILE A 288 8.21 27.74 -14.38
N TYR A 289 7.08 27.29 -14.89
CA TYR A 289 5.85 28.07 -14.92
C TYR A 289 4.86 27.48 -13.92
N LEU A 290 4.40 28.29 -12.98
CA LEU A 290 3.46 27.82 -11.97
C LEU A 290 2.34 28.82 -11.72
N THR A 291 1.20 28.33 -11.22
CA THR A 291 0.07 29.16 -10.83
C THR A 291 -0.14 29.10 -9.32
N LEU A 292 -0.26 30.29 -8.69
CA LEU A 292 -0.62 30.44 -7.29
C LEU A 292 -2.11 30.74 -7.16
N ARG A 293 -2.80 29.89 -6.40
CA ARG A 293 -4.21 30.07 -6.06
C ARG A 293 -4.33 31.03 -4.87
N LEU A 294 -4.91 32.18 -5.09
CA LEU A 294 -5.24 33.14 -4.05
C LEU A 294 -6.71 32.96 -3.67
N GLY A 295 -6.97 32.70 -2.41
CA GLY A 295 -8.31 32.41 -1.86
C GLY A 295 -8.25 31.63 -0.58
N PRO A 296 -9.40 31.38 0.08
CA PRO A 296 -9.43 30.68 1.34
C PRO A 296 -8.87 29.26 1.20
N PRO A 297 -8.23 28.72 2.26
CA PRO A 297 -7.83 27.31 2.30
C PRO A 297 -9.06 26.41 2.18
N ASP A 298 -8.84 25.17 1.78
CA ASP A 298 -9.86 24.14 1.67
C ASP A 298 -9.29 22.84 2.29
N GLU A 299 -9.74 22.50 3.48
CA GLU A 299 -9.22 21.35 4.23
C GLU A 299 -9.54 20.02 3.55
N ALA A 300 -10.70 19.91 2.87
CA ALA A 300 -11.12 18.70 2.19
C ALA A 300 -10.19 18.35 1.00
N ARG A 301 -9.61 19.37 0.39
CA ARG A 301 -8.65 19.27 -0.72
C ARG A 301 -7.19 19.38 -0.26
N GLU A 302 -6.94 19.58 1.04
CA GLU A 302 -5.61 19.96 1.56
C GLU A 302 -5.01 21.15 0.79
N LEU A 303 -5.77 22.23 0.64
CA LEU A 303 -5.28 23.46 0.05
C LEU A 303 -4.69 24.38 1.13
N TYR A 304 -3.39 24.59 1.04
CA TYR A 304 -2.67 25.49 1.92
C TYR A 304 -2.65 26.93 1.35
N ASN A 305 -2.55 27.91 2.24
CA ASN A 305 -2.28 29.28 1.82
C ASN A 305 -0.95 29.36 1.09
N VAL A 306 -0.91 30.16 0.05
CA VAL A 306 0.28 30.43 -0.76
C VAL A 306 0.41 31.96 -0.97
N SER A 307 1.63 32.46 -1.00
CA SER A 307 1.92 33.83 -1.39
C SER A 307 3.09 33.87 -2.37
N PHE A 308 3.16 34.99 -3.12
CA PHE A 308 4.28 35.22 -4.03
C PHE A 308 5.57 35.45 -3.24
N GLU A 309 5.49 36.17 -2.13
CA GLU A 309 6.61 36.54 -1.27
C GLU A 309 7.26 35.30 -0.65
N GLU A 310 6.45 34.31 -0.20
CA GLU A 310 6.95 33.03 0.27
C GLU A 310 7.66 32.27 -0.86
N LEU A 311 7.01 32.13 -2.02
CA LEU A 311 7.58 31.46 -3.18
C LEU A 311 8.91 32.12 -3.62
N GLN A 312 8.96 33.44 -3.69
CA GLN A 312 10.15 34.20 -4.07
C GLN A 312 11.30 33.97 -3.08
N GLY A 313 11.01 33.98 -1.78
CA GLY A 313 12.03 33.72 -0.76
C GLY A 313 12.58 32.30 -0.84
N LEU A 314 11.71 31.29 -1.06
CA LEU A 314 12.12 29.90 -1.23
C LEU A 314 12.89 29.67 -2.55
N ALA A 315 12.46 30.33 -3.63
CA ALA A 315 13.13 30.25 -4.93
C ALA A 315 14.56 30.76 -4.85
N GLY A 316 14.76 31.91 -4.20
CA GLY A 316 16.10 32.50 -4.00
C GLY A 316 17.05 31.56 -3.21
N GLN A 317 16.54 30.75 -2.29
CA GLN A 317 17.36 29.79 -1.54
C GLN A 317 17.94 28.65 -2.43
N VAL A 318 17.31 28.39 -3.58
CA VAL A 318 17.75 27.37 -4.54
C VAL A 318 18.30 27.99 -5.83
N GLY A 319 18.65 29.30 -5.84
CA GLY A 319 19.26 30.00 -6.97
C GLY A 319 18.27 30.26 -8.12
N LEU A 320 16.98 30.40 -7.82
CA LEU A 320 15.94 30.76 -8.78
C LEU A 320 15.40 32.17 -8.49
N SER A 321 15.14 32.96 -9.55
CA SER A 321 14.42 34.23 -9.47
C SER A 321 12.96 34.02 -9.89
N ALA A 322 12.03 34.64 -9.14
CA ALA A 322 10.60 34.55 -9.38
C ALA A 322 10.07 35.87 -9.96
N THR A 323 9.24 35.81 -11.01
CA THR A 323 8.59 36.93 -11.64
C THR A 323 7.10 36.66 -11.84
N ILE A 324 6.24 37.58 -11.45
CA ILE A 324 4.81 37.53 -11.76
C ILE A 324 4.62 37.89 -13.23
N LEU A 325 4.04 37.04 -14.02
CA LEU A 325 3.69 37.27 -15.42
C LEU A 325 2.34 37.96 -15.55
N SER A 326 1.34 37.46 -14.81
CA SER A 326 0.00 38.05 -14.81
C SER A 326 -0.79 37.64 -13.57
N GLU A 327 -1.94 38.28 -13.39
CA GLU A 327 -2.95 37.95 -12.39
C GLU A 327 -4.34 37.98 -13.03
N GLY A 328 -5.21 37.03 -12.68
CA GLY A 328 -6.54 36.94 -13.26
C GLY A 328 -7.57 36.26 -12.37
N PRO A 329 -8.84 36.30 -12.77
CA PRO A 329 -9.93 35.64 -12.08
C PRO A 329 -9.86 34.12 -12.25
N ASP A 330 -10.65 33.43 -11.47
CA ASP A 330 -10.85 31.99 -11.62
C ASP A 330 -11.68 31.66 -12.88
N LEU A 331 -11.15 30.81 -13.75
CA LEU A 331 -11.81 30.46 -15.01
C LEU A 331 -13.01 29.54 -14.83
N LEU A 332 -13.11 28.89 -13.66
CA LEU A 332 -14.27 28.08 -13.26
C LEU A 332 -15.30 28.92 -12.46
N LEU A 333 -15.13 30.23 -12.42
CA LEU A 333 -16.04 31.21 -11.80
C LEU A 333 -16.31 30.97 -10.30
N ARG A 334 -15.38 30.36 -9.58
CA ARG A 334 -15.49 30.14 -8.13
C ARG A 334 -15.25 31.46 -7.39
N ASN A 335 -16.19 31.83 -6.52
CA ASN A 335 -16.13 33.08 -5.78
C ASN A 335 -14.90 33.18 -4.87
N GLY A 336 -14.30 34.37 -4.80
CA GLY A 336 -13.16 34.63 -3.91
C GLY A 336 -11.84 34.02 -4.32
N ILE A 337 -11.77 33.40 -5.51
CA ILE A 337 -10.54 32.81 -6.03
C ILE A 337 -9.96 33.64 -7.15
N ARG A 338 -8.65 33.91 -7.06
CA ARG A 338 -7.84 34.54 -8.10
C ARG A 338 -6.57 33.72 -8.31
N TRP A 339 -5.91 33.94 -9.43
CA TRP A 339 -4.69 33.22 -9.79
C TRP A 339 -3.58 34.21 -10.17
N LYS A 340 -2.38 34.01 -9.62
CA LYS A 340 -1.14 34.60 -10.12
C LYS A 340 -0.40 33.56 -10.94
N ARG A 341 0.08 33.95 -12.11
CA ARG A 341 0.95 33.14 -12.96
C ARG A 341 2.37 33.62 -12.77
N VAL A 342 3.25 32.73 -12.42
CA VAL A 342 4.61 33.03 -12.01
C VAL A 342 5.59 32.20 -12.83
N MET A 343 6.66 32.86 -13.24
CA MET A 343 7.82 32.27 -13.89
C MET A 343 8.98 32.20 -12.91
N LEU A 344 9.67 31.04 -12.83
CA LEU A 344 10.96 30.92 -12.17
C LEU A 344 12.03 30.58 -13.21
N VAL A 345 13.19 31.22 -13.11
CA VAL A 345 14.37 30.98 -13.92
C VAL A 345 15.61 30.98 -13.04
N ARG A 346 16.70 30.38 -13.47
CA ARG A 346 17.96 30.48 -12.72
C ARG A 346 18.42 31.92 -12.59
N GLU A 347 18.97 32.28 -11.45
CA GLU A 347 19.50 33.64 -11.23
C GLU A 347 20.58 33.97 -12.25
N GLY A 348 20.49 35.12 -12.85
CA GLY A 348 21.43 35.59 -13.90
C GLY A 348 21.16 35.02 -15.30
N GLU A 349 20.26 34.06 -15.44
CA GLU A 349 19.89 33.49 -16.74
C GLU A 349 18.66 34.20 -17.31
N LYS A 350 18.58 34.24 -18.65
CA LYS A 350 17.38 34.69 -19.36
C LYS A 350 16.57 33.46 -19.81
N ALA A 351 15.27 33.52 -19.61
CA ALA A 351 14.37 32.49 -20.08
C ALA A 351 14.41 32.38 -21.61
N ALA A 352 15.09 31.38 -22.15
CA ALA A 352 15.23 31.17 -23.61
C ALA A 352 13.85 31.04 -24.28
N LEU A 353 12.89 30.50 -23.56
CA LEU A 353 11.50 30.32 -24.02
C LEU A 353 10.81 31.65 -24.34
N PHE A 354 11.12 32.72 -23.60
CA PHE A 354 10.48 34.06 -23.72
C PHE A 354 11.33 35.07 -24.51
N GLN A 355 12.45 34.62 -25.12
CA GLN A 355 13.21 35.45 -26.02
C GLN A 355 12.61 35.36 -27.42
N GLU A 356 12.39 36.53 -28.04
CA GLU A 356 12.00 36.57 -29.45
C GLU A 356 13.10 35.92 -30.30
N THR A 357 12.69 34.99 -31.17
CA THR A 357 13.59 34.44 -32.18
C THR A 357 13.89 35.58 -33.16
N PRO A 358 15.17 35.91 -33.40
CA PRO A 358 15.54 37.03 -34.27
C PRO A 358 15.04 36.86 -35.71
#